data_9fdfeda30c8ba420bd5a3fe52b16ab5d
#
_entry.id   9fdfeda30c8ba420bd5a3fe52b16ab5d
#
_cell.length_a   1.000
_cell.length_b   1.000
_cell.length_c   1.000
_cell.angle_alpha   90.00
_cell.angle_beta   90.00
_cell.angle_gamma   90.00
#
_symmetry.space_group_name_H-M   'P 1'
#
loop_
_entity.id
_entity.type
_entity.pdbx_description
1 polymer ?
#
loop_
_entity_poly.entity_id
_entity_poly.type
_entity_poly.pdbx_seq_one_letter_code
_entity_poly.pdbx_strand_id
1 'polypeptide(L)'
;VGMFDISDMGVLRLEGSNPKDALQRLLPSDLHRIGPGEACYSVLLNERGGIRDDLIVYDCGAIDAERGALVLVINAACADSDTAWIREQMEPAGLTVTDIKKDGVLLALQGPEAMGLLQELSGEDLSGLPRFGHRMLQLEGLSQPVFSARTGYTGEDGAELLLNADDGQKLWQRLLDRGVTPCGLGARDTLRLEAAMHLYGQDMNDKTNPFEAGL
;
A
#
# COMPACT_ATOMS: atom_id res chain seq x y z
N VAL A 1 17.23 6.33 -9.26
CA VAL A 1 16.15 5.40 -8.89
C VAL A 1 16.69 4.37 -7.91
N GLY A 2 15.95 4.15 -6.81
CA GLY A 2 16.20 3.08 -5.86
C GLY A 2 15.08 2.07 -5.86
N MET A 3 15.37 0.81 -5.56
CA MET A 3 14.36 -0.23 -5.35
C MET A 3 14.53 -0.85 -3.97
N PHE A 4 13.38 -1.17 -3.34
CA PHE A 4 13.32 -1.74 -2.00
C PHE A 4 12.45 -2.99 -2.05
N ASP A 5 12.91 -4.06 -1.43
CA ASP A 5 12.04 -5.19 -1.10
C ASP A 5 11.31 -4.85 0.21
N ILE A 6 10.00 -4.71 0.12
CA ILE A 6 9.08 -4.43 1.23
C ILE A 6 8.05 -5.55 1.39
N SER A 7 8.43 -6.76 1.00
CA SER A 7 7.55 -7.93 1.02
C SER A 7 7.18 -8.43 2.42
N ASP A 8 7.77 -7.86 3.45
CA ASP A 8 7.37 -8.06 4.85
C ASP A 8 6.03 -7.39 5.20
N MET A 9 5.63 -6.33 4.49
CA MET A 9 4.34 -5.65 4.68
C MET A 9 3.16 -6.61 4.42
N GLY A 10 2.07 -6.42 5.19
CA GLY A 10 0.81 -7.14 4.95
C GLY A 10 -0.03 -6.47 3.85
N VAL A 11 -0.71 -7.28 3.03
CA VAL A 11 -1.63 -6.75 2.01
C VAL A 11 -2.95 -7.51 2.09
N LEU A 12 -4.01 -6.81 2.53
CA LEU A 12 -5.34 -7.37 2.70
C LEU A 12 -6.29 -6.84 1.64
N ARG A 13 -7.20 -7.69 1.18
CA ARG A 13 -8.32 -7.31 0.34
C ARG A 13 -9.62 -7.49 1.09
N LEU A 14 -10.44 -6.45 1.14
CA LEU A 14 -11.77 -6.44 1.71
C LEU A 14 -12.78 -6.41 0.58
N GLU A 15 -13.71 -7.36 0.56
CA GLU A 15 -14.75 -7.45 -0.46
C GLU A 15 -16.12 -7.62 0.16
N GLY A 16 -17.10 -6.93 -0.37
CA GLY A 16 -18.50 -7.05 0.05
C GLY A 16 -19.34 -5.83 -0.26
N SER A 17 -20.52 -5.77 0.33
CA SER A 17 -21.41 -4.62 0.19
C SER A 17 -20.92 -3.47 1.05
N ASN A 18 -20.79 -2.27 0.45
CA ASN A 18 -20.39 -1.04 1.14
C ASN A 18 -19.10 -1.15 1.99
N PRO A 19 -17.98 -1.63 1.43
CA PRO A 19 -16.76 -1.88 2.21
C PRO A 19 -16.18 -0.60 2.84
N LYS A 20 -16.41 0.58 2.24
CA LYS A 20 -16.00 1.87 2.81
C LYS A 20 -16.76 2.18 4.10
N ASP A 21 -18.09 2.01 4.12
CA ASP A 21 -18.90 2.29 5.31
C ASP A 21 -18.50 1.40 6.49
N ALA A 22 -18.20 0.14 6.20
CA ALA A 22 -17.74 -0.79 7.22
C ALA A 22 -16.36 -0.40 7.77
N LEU A 23 -15.37 -0.17 6.89
CA LEU A 23 -14.01 0.16 7.27
C LEU A 23 -13.89 1.57 7.90
N GLN A 24 -14.73 2.53 7.49
CA GLN A 24 -14.77 3.90 8.03
C GLN A 24 -14.87 3.94 9.56
N ARG A 25 -15.45 2.90 10.17
CA ARG A 25 -15.61 2.81 11.63
C ARG A 25 -14.30 2.63 12.39
N LEU A 26 -13.23 2.21 11.70
CA LEU A 26 -11.91 1.94 12.28
C LEU A 26 -10.89 3.05 11.99
N LEU A 27 -11.21 3.97 11.08
CA LEU A 27 -10.27 4.95 10.55
C LEU A 27 -10.81 6.37 10.73
N PRO A 28 -9.95 7.35 11.07
CA PRO A 28 -10.36 8.75 11.18
C PRO A 28 -10.49 9.47 9.83
N SER A 29 -9.78 8.98 8.79
CA SER A 29 -9.83 9.58 7.45
C SER A 29 -11.15 9.26 6.76
N ASP A 30 -11.75 10.25 6.09
CA ASP A 30 -12.99 10.08 5.33
C ASP A 30 -12.72 9.30 4.04
N LEU A 31 -13.09 8.01 4.02
CA LEU A 31 -12.91 7.11 2.88
C LEU A 31 -13.82 7.44 1.69
N HIS A 32 -14.88 8.24 1.89
CA HIS A 32 -15.75 8.66 0.79
C HIS A 32 -15.15 9.76 -0.08
N ARG A 33 -14.01 10.33 0.34
CA ARG A 33 -13.26 11.31 -0.45
C ARG A 33 -12.42 10.70 -1.56
N ILE A 34 -12.19 9.38 -1.51
CA ILE A 34 -11.48 8.66 -2.58
C ILE A 34 -12.47 7.88 -3.44
N GLY A 35 -12.18 7.80 -4.74
CA GLY A 35 -12.91 7.02 -5.74
C GLY A 35 -12.09 5.83 -6.25
N PRO A 36 -12.68 5.01 -7.15
CA PRO A 36 -11.98 3.90 -7.79
C PRO A 36 -10.67 4.35 -8.46
N GLY A 37 -9.58 3.66 -8.17
CA GLY A 37 -8.24 4.01 -8.65
C GLY A 37 -7.49 5.02 -7.77
N GLU A 38 -8.09 5.45 -6.66
CA GLU A 38 -7.47 6.35 -5.69
C GLU A 38 -7.21 5.66 -4.36
N ALA A 39 -6.33 6.25 -3.56
CA ALA A 39 -6.00 5.76 -2.23
C ALA A 39 -5.86 6.90 -1.22
N CYS A 40 -5.89 6.57 0.06
CA CYS A 40 -5.53 7.50 1.12
C CYS A 40 -4.70 6.81 2.20
N TYR A 41 -3.79 7.58 2.79
CA TYR A 41 -3.13 7.23 4.04
C TYR A 41 -4.07 7.49 5.20
N SER A 42 -4.08 6.57 6.17
CA SER A 42 -4.85 6.70 7.41
C SER A 42 -4.19 5.94 8.54
N VAL A 43 -4.80 5.99 9.71
CA VAL A 43 -4.37 5.21 10.88
C VAL A 43 -5.51 4.30 11.35
N LEU A 44 -5.16 3.09 11.74
CA LEU A 44 -6.07 2.13 12.37
C LEU A 44 -6.16 2.44 13.86
N LEU A 45 -7.35 2.67 14.36
CA LEU A 45 -7.57 3.07 15.74
C LEU A 45 -8.09 1.91 16.60
N ASN A 46 -7.72 1.94 17.87
CA ASN A 46 -8.38 1.15 18.92
C ASN A 46 -9.63 1.90 19.46
N GLU A 47 -10.38 1.24 20.33
CA GLU A 47 -11.62 1.78 20.93
C GLU A 47 -11.42 3.08 21.75
N ARG A 48 -10.16 3.39 22.13
CA ARG A 48 -9.80 4.59 22.90
C ARG A 48 -9.27 5.72 22.03
N GLY A 49 -9.23 5.50 20.70
CA GLY A 49 -8.67 6.45 19.75
C GLY A 49 -7.14 6.43 19.66
N GLY A 50 -6.48 5.45 20.27
CA GLY A 50 -5.03 5.24 20.11
C GLY A 50 -4.72 4.53 18.80
N ILE A 51 -3.57 4.84 18.22
CA ILE A 51 -3.13 4.31 16.93
C ILE A 51 -2.62 2.89 17.09
N ARG A 52 -3.27 1.92 16.41
CA ARG A 52 -2.84 0.52 16.35
C ARG A 52 -1.79 0.28 15.28
N ASP A 53 -1.96 0.97 14.15
CA ASP A 53 -1.05 0.96 13.01
C ASP A 53 -1.37 2.14 12.08
N ASP A 54 -0.51 2.41 11.11
CA ASP A 54 -0.82 3.25 9.96
C ASP A 54 -0.86 2.41 8.69
N LEU A 55 -1.70 2.82 7.75
CA LEU A 55 -1.99 2.03 6.57
C LEU A 55 -2.35 2.89 5.36
N ILE A 56 -2.27 2.29 4.18
CA ILE A 56 -2.83 2.87 2.96
C ILE A 56 -4.07 2.07 2.56
N VAL A 57 -5.17 2.78 2.30
CA VAL A 57 -6.42 2.22 1.79
C VAL A 57 -6.56 2.58 0.32
N TYR A 58 -6.70 1.58 -0.53
CA TYR A 58 -6.91 1.70 -1.97
C TYR A 58 -8.35 1.36 -2.32
N ASP A 59 -9.04 2.23 -3.03
CA ASP A 59 -10.37 1.96 -3.57
C ASP A 59 -10.25 1.25 -4.93
N CYS A 60 -10.51 -0.04 -4.94
CA CYS A 60 -10.48 -0.86 -6.16
C CYS A 60 -11.80 -0.84 -6.94
N GLY A 61 -12.79 -0.07 -6.48
CA GLY A 61 -14.07 0.09 -7.16
C GLY A 61 -15.03 -1.10 -6.99
N ALA A 62 -16.02 -1.12 -7.86
CA ALA A 62 -17.03 -2.17 -7.88
C ALA A 62 -16.48 -3.48 -8.45
N ILE A 63 -16.82 -4.60 -7.79
CA ILE A 63 -16.59 -5.95 -8.30
C ILE A 63 -17.80 -6.36 -9.15
N ASP A 64 -19.01 -6.03 -8.70
CA ASP A 64 -20.28 -6.25 -9.38
C ASP A 64 -21.31 -5.17 -8.95
N ALA A 65 -22.58 -5.38 -9.27
CA ALA A 65 -23.64 -4.41 -8.97
C ALA A 65 -23.87 -4.14 -7.46
N GLU A 66 -23.45 -5.07 -6.60
CA GLU A 66 -23.74 -5.02 -5.16
C GLU A 66 -22.48 -4.95 -4.28
N ARG A 67 -21.32 -5.32 -4.83
CA ARG A 67 -20.06 -5.45 -4.08
C ARG A 67 -18.97 -4.56 -4.60
N GLY A 68 -18.18 -4.02 -3.68
CA GLY A 68 -16.94 -3.32 -3.96
C GLY A 68 -15.74 -3.97 -3.29
N ALA A 69 -14.57 -3.47 -3.61
CA ALA A 69 -13.31 -3.92 -3.02
C ALA A 69 -12.45 -2.76 -2.55
N LEU A 70 -11.80 -2.98 -1.41
CA LEU A 70 -10.68 -2.17 -0.92
C LEU A 70 -9.45 -3.05 -0.79
N VAL A 71 -8.27 -2.47 -0.99
CA VAL A 71 -6.99 -3.10 -0.64
C VAL A 71 -6.34 -2.26 0.45
N LEU A 72 -5.77 -2.94 1.45
CA LEU A 72 -5.06 -2.31 2.56
C LEU A 72 -3.60 -2.78 2.53
N VAL A 73 -2.67 -1.85 2.68
CA VAL A 73 -1.26 -2.16 2.96
C VAL A 73 -0.99 -1.76 4.41
N ILE A 74 -0.58 -2.73 5.23
CA ILE A 74 -0.37 -2.62 6.68
C ILE A 74 1.07 -2.94 7.04
N ASN A 75 1.56 -2.40 8.17
CA ASN A 75 2.95 -2.58 8.58
C ASN A 75 3.27 -4.03 8.98
N ALA A 76 4.47 -4.47 8.62
CA ALA A 76 4.97 -5.81 8.87
C ALA A 76 4.89 -6.23 10.35
N ALA A 77 5.33 -5.34 11.25
CA ALA A 77 5.36 -5.60 12.68
C ALA A 77 3.97 -5.80 13.31
N CYS A 78 2.92 -5.24 12.67
CA CYS A 78 1.55 -5.28 13.15
C CYS A 78 0.67 -6.23 12.32
N ALA A 79 1.17 -6.80 11.22
CA ALA A 79 0.38 -7.50 10.21
C ALA A 79 -0.55 -8.58 10.78
N ASP A 80 -0.07 -9.41 11.70
CA ASP A 80 -0.88 -10.49 12.30
C ASP A 80 -1.98 -9.93 13.21
N SER A 81 -1.63 -8.96 14.09
CA SER A 81 -2.58 -8.36 15.02
C SER A 81 -3.63 -7.53 14.30
N ASP A 82 -3.24 -6.81 13.26
CA ASP A 82 -4.15 -5.97 12.49
C ASP A 82 -5.04 -6.79 11.57
N THR A 83 -4.51 -7.85 10.97
CA THR A 83 -5.32 -8.80 10.22
C THR A 83 -6.40 -9.42 11.10
N ALA A 84 -6.05 -9.83 12.32
CA ALA A 84 -6.99 -10.39 13.27
C ALA A 84 -8.07 -9.36 13.66
N TRP A 85 -7.66 -8.13 13.99
CA TRP A 85 -8.56 -7.04 14.36
C TRP A 85 -9.49 -6.65 13.21
N ILE A 86 -8.95 -6.47 12.00
CA ILE A 86 -9.74 -6.13 10.81
C ILE A 86 -10.76 -7.22 10.51
N ARG A 87 -10.39 -8.50 10.59
CA ARG A 87 -11.35 -9.62 10.42
C ARG A 87 -12.44 -9.59 11.45
N GLU A 88 -12.10 -9.44 12.73
CA GLU A 88 -13.05 -9.37 13.83
C GLU A 88 -14.13 -8.29 13.62
N GLN A 89 -13.74 -7.16 13.02
CA GLN A 89 -14.65 -6.03 12.78
C GLN A 89 -15.38 -6.13 11.43
N MET A 90 -14.75 -6.67 10.40
CA MET A 90 -15.26 -6.65 9.02
C MET A 90 -16.10 -7.87 8.66
N GLU A 91 -15.76 -9.07 9.14
CA GLU A 91 -16.51 -10.30 8.81
C GLU A 91 -17.95 -10.25 9.36
N PRO A 92 -18.22 -9.77 10.58
CA PRO A 92 -19.60 -9.58 11.06
C PRO A 92 -20.39 -8.53 10.27
N ALA A 93 -19.69 -7.59 9.61
CA ALA A 93 -20.30 -6.61 8.70
C ALA A 93 -20.57 -7.16 7.29
N GLY A 94 -20.31 -8.46 7.07
CA GLY A 94 -20.56 -9.13 5.79
C GLY A 94 -19.46 -8.97 4.75
N LEU A 95 -18.27 -8.54 5.18
CA LEU A 95 -17.11 -8.44 4.29
C LEU A 95 -16.23 -9.70 4.37
N THR A 96 -15.65 -10.07 3.23
CA THR A 96 -14.59 -11.07 3.17
C THR A 96 -13.23 -10.37 3.28
N VAL A 97 -12.35 -10.87 4.16
CA VAL A 97 -10.99 -10.36 4.34
C VAL A 97 -9.99 -11.42 3.87
N THR A 98 -9.25 -11.12 2.82
CA THR A 98 -8.29 -12.04 2.20
C THR A 98 -6.89 -11.43 2.22
N ASP A 99 -5.89 -12.21 2.65
CA ASP A 99 -4.49 -11.88 2.40
C ASP A 99 -4.18 -12.16 0.92
N ILE A 100 -3.94 -11.11 0.15
CA ILE A 100 -3.69 -11.18 -1.29
C ILE A 100 -2.21 -11.16 -1.66
N LYS A 101 -1.33 -10.84 -0.72
CA LYS A 101 0.10 -10.97 -0.94
C LYS A 101 0.55 -12.42 -0.79
N LYS A 102 0.14 -13.06 0.31
CA LYS A 102 0.46 -14.47 0.60
C LYS A 102 1.96 -14.78 0.34
N ASP A 103 2.25 -15.55 -0.73
CA ASP A 103 3.61 -15.87 -1.15
C ASP A 103 4.14 -14.91 -2.25
N GLY A 104 3.45 -13.79 -2.48
CA GLY A 104 3.86 -12.75 -3.41
C GLY A 104 4.90 -11.80 -2.82
N VAL A 105 5.30 -10.82 -3.63
CA VAL A 105 6.27 -9.79 -3.26
C VAL A 105 5.68 -8.41 -3.42
N LEU A 106 6.12 -7.49 -2.57
CA LEU A 106 5.85 -6.06 -2.67
C LEU A 106 7.18 -5.34 -2.86
N LEU A 107 7.33 -4.65 -3.99
CA LEU A 107 8.52 -3.89 -4.34
C LEU A 107 8.21 -2.40 -4.38
N ALA A 108 9.07 -1.57 -3.80
CA ALA A 108 9.01 -0.13 -3.97
C ALA A 108 10.10 0.34 -4.94
N LEU A 109 9.71 1.07 -5.98
CA LEU A 109 10.57 1.72 -6.96
C LEU A 109 10.47 3.22 -6.75
N GLN A 110 11.51 3.87 -6.26
CA GLN A 110 11.47 5.23 -5.74
C GLN A 110 12.57 6.12 -6.31
N GLY A 111 12.27 7.40 -6.44
CA GLY A 111 13.22 8.43 -6.89
C GLY A 111 12.67 9.24 -8.06
N PRO A 112 13.32 10.36 -8.42
CA PRO A 112 12.81 11.31 -9.42
C PRO A 112 12.53 10.70 -10.80
N GLU A 113 13.25 9.64 -11.17
CA GLU A 113 13.12 8.97 -12.46
C GLU A 113 12.31 7.66 -12.39
N ALA A 114 11.77 7.30 -11.20
CA ALA A 114 11.10 6.01 -10.99
C ALA A 114 9.84 5.85 -11.84
N MET A 115 9.00 6.88 -11.91
CA MET A 115 7.78 6.84 -12.72
C MET A 115 8.08 6.80 -14.22
N GLY A 116 9.13 7.48 -14.67
CA GLY A 116 9.59 7.39 -16.06
C GLY A 116 10.05 5.98 -16.43
N LEU A 117 10.82 5.35 -15.55
CA LEU A 117 11.24 3.95 -15.75
C LEU A 117 10.05 2.98 -15.75
N LEU A 118 9.07 3.18 -14.86
CA LEU A 118 7.86 2.36 -14.83
C LEU A 118 7.03 2.53 -16.12
N GLN A 119 6.95 3.76 -16.63
CA GLN A 119 6.30 4.06 -17.91
C GLN A 119 6.99 3.34 -19.08
N GLU A 120 8.33 3.33 -19.12
CA GLU A 120 9.07 2.57 -20.14
C GLU A 120 8.80 1.05 -20.06
N LEU A 121 8.75 0.50 -18.84
CA LEU A 121 8.52 -0.93 -18.63
C LEU A 121 7.09 -1.36 -18.96
N SER A 122 6.12 -0.48 -18.79
CA SER A 122 4.71 -0.75 -19.11
C SER A 122 4.32 -0.41 -20.55
N GLY A 123 5.03 0.51 -21.18
CA GLY A 123 4.64 1.11 -22.46
C GLY A 123 3.39 1.99 -22.38
N GLU A 124 2.93 2.32 -21.16
CA GLU A 124 1.75 3.13 -20.91
C GLU A 124 2.11 4.54 -20.45
N ASP A 125 1.34 5.54 -20.83
CA ASP A 125 1.48 6.89 -20.27
C ASP A 125 0.98 6.94 -18.82
N LEU A 126 1.90 7.21 -17.90
CA LEU A 126 1.64 7.33 -16.45
C LEU A 126 1.58 8.78 -15.96
N SER A 127 1.71 9.76 -16.85
CA SER A 127 1.70 11.19 -16.47
C SER A 127 0.39 11.61 -15.80
N GLY A 128 -0.73 11.01 -16.18
CA GLY A 128 -2.05 11.22 -15.59
C GLY A 128 -2.33 10.46 -14.29
N LEU A 129 -1.43 9.58 -13.83
CA LEU A 129 -1.63 8.87 -12.57
C LEU A 129 -1.27 9.78 -11.40
N PRO A 130 -2.22 10.21 -10.55
CA PRO A 130 -1.92 11.11 -9.44
C PRO A 130 -1.14 10.39 -8.33
N ARG A 131 -0.53 11.16 -7.42
CA ARG A 131 -0.05 10.59 -6.14
C ARG A 131 -1.24 9.97 -5.40
N PHE A 132 -1.02 8.83 -4.77
CA PHE A 132 -2.06 7.96 -4.22
C PHE A 132 -3.04 7.42 -5.27
N GLY A 133 -2.74 7.53 -6.57
CA GLY A 133 -3.44 6.79 -7.61
C GLY A 133 -2.87 5.39 -7.78
N HIS A 134 -3.71 4.46 -8.23
CA HIS A 134 -3.27 3.10 -8.52
C HIS A 134 -3.98 2.52 -9.75
N ARG A 135 -3.37 1.55 -10.38
CA ARG A 135 -3.95 0.75 -11.46
C ARG A 135 -3.20 -0.55 -11.69
N MET A 136 -3.79 -1.42 -12.49
CA MET A 136 -3.11 -2.60 -13.00
C MET A 136 -2.26 -2.21 -14.20
N LEU A 137 -0.97 -2.59 -14.22
CA LEU A 137 -0.06 -2.37 -15.34
C LEU A 137 0.45 -3.69 -15.87
N GLN A 138 0.46 -3.85 -17.19
CA GLN A 138 1.18 -4.96 -17.79
C GLN A 138 2.62 -4.54 -18.03
N LEU A 139 3.54 -5.08 -17.24
CA LEU A 139 4.96 -4.82 -17.42
C LEU A 139 5.56 -5.82 -18.39
N GLU A 140 6.47 -5.35 -19.25
CA GLU A 140 7.13 -6.16 -20.26
C GLU A 140 7.80 -7.40 -19.65
N GLY A 141 7.56 -8.58 -20.21
CA GLY A 141 8.15 -9.85 -19.78
C GLY A 141 7.58 -10.46 -18.50
N LEU A 142 6.57 -9.86 -17.88
CA LEU A 142 5.86 -10.43 -16.75
C LEU A 142 4.62 -11.20 -17.20
N SER A 143 4.28 -12.22 -16.43
CA SER A 143 3.20 -13.14 -16.75
C SER A 143 1.81 -12.61 -16.42
N GLN A 144 1.72 -11.70 -15.44
CA GLN A 144 0.48 -11.14 -14.92
C GLN A 144 0.53 -9.61 -14.85
N PRO A 145 -0.63 -8.92 -14.97
CA PRO A 145 -0.71 -7.52 -14.63
C PRO A 145 -0.33 -7.27 -13.17
N VAL A 146 0.38 -6.18 -12.93
CA VAL A 146 0.93 -5.77 -11.64
C VAL A 146 0.04 -4.70 -11.02
N PHE A 147 -0.42 -4.90 -9.78
CA PHE A 147 -1.03 -3.83 -9.02
C PHE A 147 0.04 -2.78 -8.71
N SER A 148 -0.13 -1.60 -9.27
CA SER A 148 0.87 -0.53 -9.25
C SER A 148 0.25 0.73 -8.66
N ALA A 149 0.79 1.19 -7.55
CA ALA A 149 0.32 2.37 -6.83
C ALA A 149 1.40 3.45 -6.81
N ARG A 150 1.05 4.71 -7.13
CA ARG A 150 1.97 5.85 -7.04
C ARG A 150 2.05 6.32 -5.58
N THR A 151 2.68 5.50 -4.78
CA THR A 151 2.90 5.65 -3.34
C THR A 151 4.37 5.35 -3.00
N GLY A 152 4.77 5.62 -1.77
CA GLY A 152 6.11 5.36 -1.30
C GLY A 152 6.37 5.96 0.08
N TYR A 153 7.55 5.67 0.63
CA TYR A 153 7.98 6.03 1.98
C TYR A 153 9.37 6.68 1.99
N THR A 154 9.64 7.53 0.98
CA THR A 154 10.97 8.12 0.77
C THR A 154 10.96 9.64 0.61
N GLY A 155 9.77 10.25 0.55
CA GLY A 155 9.63 11.67 0.18
C GLY A 155 9.76 11.94 -1.31
N GLU A 156 10.32 11.01 -2.08
CA GLU A 156 10.46 11.08 -3.53
C GLU A 156 9.22 10.50 -4.26
N ASP A 157 9.16 10.72 -5.57
CA ASP A 157 8.16 10.10 -6.43
C ASP A 157 8.50 8.64 -6.69
N GLY A 158 7.50 7.82 -6.99
CA GLY A 158 7.71 6.41 -7.26
C GLY A 158 6.44 5.59 -7.18
N ALA A 159 6.62 4.27 -7.18
CA ALA A 159 5.52 3.33 -7.11
C ALA A 159 5.83 2.15 -6.20
N GLU A 160 4.77 1.59 -5.63
CA GLU A 160 4.77 0.30 -4.93
C GLU A 160 4.03 -0.72 -5.80
N LEU A 161 4.64 -1.89 -5.97
CA LEU A 161 4.26 -2.90 -6.95
C LEU A 161 4.00 -4.23 -6.25
N LEU A 162 2.78 -4.74 -6.34
CA LEU A 162 2.41 -6.07 -5.82
C LEU A 162 2.44 -7.09 -6.97
N LEU A 163 3.25 -8.14 -6.81
CA LEU A 163 3.49 -9.17 -7.82
C LEU A 163 3.43 -10.58 -7.19
N ASN A 164 3.25 -11.59 -8.03
CA ASN A 164 3.62 -12.95 -7.64
C ASN A 164 5.15 -13.09 -7.53
N ALA A 165 5.62 -14.12 -6.81
CA ALA A 165 7.04 -14.30 -6.52
C ALA A 165 7.92 -14.43 -7.78
N ASP A 166 7.46 -15.21 -8.78
CA ASP A 166 8.22 -15.44 -10.02
C ASP A 166 8.41 -14.16 -10.83
N ASP A 167 7.35 -13.37 -10.99
CA ASP A 167 7.40 -12.09 -11.70
C ASP A 167 8.17 -11.05 -10.88
N GLY A 168 8.10 -11.10 -9.55
CA GLY A 168 8.90 -10.27 -8.65
C GLY A 168 10.40 -10.49 -8.84
N GLN A 169 10.86 -11.74 -8.90
CA GLN A 169 12.26 -12.06 -9.20
C GLN A 169 12.70 -11.55 -10.57
N LYS A 170 11.86 -11.74 -11.60
CA LYS A 170 12.16 -11.26 -12.96
C LYS A 170 12.26 -9.73 -12.99
N LEU A 171 11.31 -9.03 -12.35
CA LEU A 171 11.34 -7.57 -12.29
C LEU A 171 12.56 -7.07 -11.54
N TRP A 172 12.88 -7.66 -10.38
CA TRP A 172 14.07 -7.31 -9.58
C TRP A 172 15.34 -7.42 -10.41
N GLN A 173 15.55 -8.55 -11.09
CA GLN A 173 16.74 -8.74 -11.92
C GLN A 173 16.78 -7.73 -13.08
N ARG A 174 15.65 -7.48 -13.75
CA ARG A 174 15.57 -6.50 -14.84
C ARG A 174 15.90 -5.07 -14.37
N LEU A 175 15.47 -4.71 -13.18
CA LEU A 175 15.78 -3.41 -12.58
C LEU A 175 17.29 -3.30 -12.26
N LEU A 176 17.90 -4.36 -11.74
CA LEU A 176 19.36 -4.44 -11.55
C LEU A 176 20.10 -4.25 -12.87
N ASP A 177 19.70 -4.96 -13.92
CA ASP A 177 20.32 -4.88 -15.25
C ASP A 177 20.20 -3.47 -15.88
N ARG A 178 19.21 -2.68 -15.44
CA ARG A 178 19.04 -1.27 -15.82
C ARG A 178 19.76 -0.28 -14.89
N GLY A 179 20.52 -0.77 -13.93
CA GLY A 179 21.31 0.05 -13.00
C GLY A 179 20.51 0.68 -11.87
N VAL A 180 19.30 0.17 -11.59
CA VAL A 180 18.53 0.60 -10.41
C VAL A 180 19.24 0.12 -9.14
N THR A 181 19.43 1.01 -8.20
CA THR A 181 20.17 0.72 -6.96
C THR A 181 19.28 -0.07 -5.97
N PRO A 182 19.68 -1.28 -5.56
CA PRO A 182 19.00 -1.97 -4.48
C PRO A 182 19.29 -1.26 -3.15
N CYS A 183 18.23 -0.96 -2.41
CA CYS A 183 18.28 -0.22 -1.15
C CYS A 183 17.75 -1.10 -0.02
N GLY A 184 18.43 -1.08 1.11
CA GLY A 184 18.03 -1.83 2.29
C GLY A 184 17.22 -1.00 3.28
N LEU A 185 16.88 -1.64 4.42
CA LEU A 185 16.07 -1.07 5.49
C LEU A 185 16.66 0.23 6.06
N GLY A 186 17.99 0.30 6.21
CA GLY A 186 18.65 1.52 6.69
C GLY A 186 18.41 2.73 5.80
N ALA A 187 18.47 2.55 4.47
CA ALA A 187 18.16 3.62 3.52
C ALA A 187 16.66 4.02 3.60
N ARG A 188 15.76 3.04 3.72
CA ARG A 188 14.33 3.28 3.89
C ARG A 188 14.05 4.13 5.14
N ASP A 189 14.66 3.77 6.28
CA ASP A 189 14.47 4.50 7.56
C ASP A 189 15.04 5.92 7.51
N THR A 190 16.22 6.11 6.92
CA THR A 190 16.81 7.44 6.75
C THR A 190 15.95 8.34 5.87
N LEU A 191 15.51 7.84 4.72
CA LEU A 191 14.72 8.60 3.76
C LEU A 191 13.33 8.99 4.32
N ARG A 192 12.64 8.07 5.00
CA ARG A 192 11.36 8.39 5.60
C ARG A 192 11.50 9.46 6.69
N LEU A 193 12.57 9.38 7.48
CA LEU A 193 12.85 10.33 8.55
C LEU A 193 13.14 11.73 7.98
N GLU A 194 13.97 11.82 6.93
CA GLU A 194 14.24 13.08 6.23
C GLU A 194 12.97 13.68 5.59
N ALA A 195 12.05 12.82 5.14
CA ALA A 195 10.76 13.23 4.62
C ALA A 195 9.69 13.53 5.69
N ALA A 196 10.06 13.44 6.99
CA ALA A 196 9.17 13.61 8.15
C ALA A 196 7.97 12.65 8.15
N MET A 197 8.14 11.42 7.65
CA MET A 197 7.12 10.38 7.68
C MET A 197 7.23 9.56 8.98
N HIS A 198 6.09 9.30 9.61
CA HIS A 198 6.02 8.52 10.86
C HIS A 198 6.41 7.06 10.65
N LEU A 199 6.93 6.44 11.70
CA LEU A 199 7.11 5.01 11.82
C LEU A 199 6.35 4.52 13.05
N TYR A 200 5.36 3.65 12.83
CA TYR A 200 4.62 3.03 13.92
C TYR A 200 5.56 2.26 14.85
N GLY A 201 5.32 2.37 16.14
CA GLY A 201 6.15 1.79 17.19
C GLY A 201 7.31 2.68 17.66
N GLN A 202 7.70 3.70 16.88
CA GLN A 202 8.71 4.70 17.28
C GLN A 202 8.07 6.08 17.51
N ASP A 203 7.36 6.60 16.50
CA ASP A 203 6.83 7.96 16.52
C ASP A 203 5.37 8.02 17.03
N MET A 204 4.66 6.90 16.98
CA MET A 204 3.29 6.72 17.43
C MET A 204 3.02 5.28 17.85
N ASN A 205 2.02 5.06 18.71
CA ASN A 205 1.64 3.75 19.23
C ASN A 205 0.18 3.74 19.73
N ASP A 206 -0.24 2.65 20.35
CA ASP A 206 -1.60 2.41 20.84
C ASP A 206 -2.07 3.37 21.98
N LYS A 207 -1.17 4.22 22.49
CA LYS A 207 -1.46 5.26 23.50
C LYS A 207 -1.45 6.66 22.92
N THR A 208 -0.99 6.82 21.67
CA THR A 208 -0.91 8.09 20.96
C THR A 208 -2.16 8.23 20.09
N ASN A 209 -2.89 9.32 20.20
CA ASN A 209 -3.99 9.62 19.29
C ASN A 209 -3.48 10.39 18.04
N PRO A 210 -4.26 10.46 16.94
CA PRO A 210 -3.83 11.13 15.71
C PRO A 210 -3.43 12.59 15.90
N PHE A 211 -4.13 13.33 16.77
CA PHE A 211 -3.81 14.75 17.04
C PHE A 211 -2.47 14.92 17.74
N GLU A 212 -2.14 14.02 18.67
CA GLU A 212 -0.84 14.00 19.34
C GLU A 212 0.29 13.62 18.40
N ALA A 213 0.00 12.78 17.40
CA ALA A 213 0.94 12.42 16.36
C ALA A 213 1.10 13.51 15.28
N GLY A 214 0.24 14.54 15.26
CA GLY A 214 0.26 15.58 14.22
C GLY A 214 -0.34 15.15 12.89
N LEU A 215 -1.27 14.18 12.93
CA LEU A 215 -1.98 13.62 11.77
C LEU A 215 -3.39 14.19 11.65
#